data_411bcfea927ef8a3b50c0cd52e9580ba
#
_entry.id   411bcfea927ef8a3b50c0cd52e9580ba
#
_cell.length_a   1.000
_cell.length_b   1.000
_cell.length_c   1.000
_cell.angle_alpha   90.00
_cell.angle_beta   90.00
_cell.angle_gamma   90.00
#
_symmetry.space_group_name_H-M   'P 1'
#
loop_
_entity.id
_entity.type
_entity.pdbx_description
1 polymer ?
#
loop_
_entity_poly.entity_id
_entity_poly.type
_entity_poly.pdbx_seq_one_letter_code
_entity_poly.pdbx_strand_id
1 'polypeptide(L)'
;MNCGNHYEILSGLTSRRSFLRTAAATVTAGVATGNPAATAGQPSDVHSVTLKSGDLEVVIGDNSAEGSHRAGYNGVWSLRHRLADRSLFVPGIAGLNLEHIINGTPIDSDELFFEPRRSPMTLQPINHNSVRLHQPATFATGVESTTQFSLSEPNVLDMHFECVPRKAVFPHGYLSLFWASYIHAPTDKSMHFLGSPADQSPAWTQLCTQFHNDQSTVKHRSDDYEARWDPDQREALFRNFSKLRFDSPFFYGNFGELMWVVLFDSSEGIRLTHSPSGGGFDPSRRTSNPAWDFQFLIRNPKVNMARSFAVRTILCPAIDRNLLPDMAAEWQQLTRNSFQK
;
A
#
# COMPACT_ATOMS: atom_id res chain seq x y z
N MET A 1 6.59 45.81 -15.45
CA MET A 1 6.69 45.85 -13.99
C MET A 1 6.94 44.45 -13.52
N ASN A 2 7.99 44.26 -12.76
CA ASN A 2 8.66 43.03 -12.39
C ASN A 2 7.75 41.90 -11.88
N CYS A 3 7.82 40.74 -12.56
CA CYS A 3 7.61 39.43 -11.97
C CYS A 3 8.98 38.75 -11.87
N GLY A 4 9.66 39.01 -10.78
CA GLY A 4 10.93 38.38 -10.46
C GLY A 4 10.78 37.46 -9.25
N ASN A 5 11.46 36.32 -9.33
CA ASN A 5 11.86 35.43 -8.24
C ASN A 5 10.81 34.55 -7.56
N HIS A 6 10.52 33.42 -8.23
CA HIS A 6 10.08 32.17 -7.56
C HIS A 6 10.75 30.89 -8.12
N TYR A 7 11.93 31.00 -8.73
CA TYR A 7 12.58 29.87 -9.39
C TYR A 7 13.80 29.28 -8.63
N GLU A 8 14.18 29.80 -7.48
CA GLU A 8 15.41 29.32 -6.79
C GLU A 8 15.22 28.18 -5.79
N ILE A 9 13.98 27.79 -5.45
CA ILE A 9 13.76 26.69 -4.50
C ILE A 9 13.75 25.29 -5.18
N LEU A 10 13.69 25.22 -6.52
CA LEU A 10 13.62 23.95 -7.25
C LEU A 10 14.99 23.43 -7.72
N SER A 11 16.08 24.17 -7.56
CA SER A 11 17.41 23.75 -8.05
C SER A 11 18.07 22.66 -7.20
N GLY A 12 17.54 22.32 -6.04
CA GLY A 12 18.05 21.23 -5.17
C GLY A 12 17.52 19.83 -5.49
N LEU A 13 16.48 19.71 -6.28
CA LEU A 13 15.78 18.44 -6.53
C LEU A 13 16.09 17.80 -7.90
N THR A 14 16.93 18.42 -8.72
CA THR A 14 17.17 18.00 -10.11
C THR A 14 18.25 16.96 -10.30
N SER A 15 18.94 16.51 -9.26
CA SER A 15 19.90 15.40 -9.40
C SER A 15 19.21 14.07 -9.13
N ARG A 16 18.99 13.27 -10.20
CA ARG A 16 18.50 11.88 -10.13
C ARG A 16 19.19 11.05 -9.04
N ARG A 17 20.41 11.37 -8.66
CA ARG A 17 21.19 10.66 -7.65
C ARG A 17 20.85 11.03 -6.20
N SER A 18 20.28 12.19 -5.94
CA SER A 18 19.94 12.63 -4.58
C SER A 18 18.67 11.98 -4.05
N PHE A 19 17.68 11.71 -4.91
CA PHE A 19 16.37 11.22 -4.48
C PHE A 19 16.39 9.80 -3.92
N LEU A 20 17.35 8.98 -4.33
CA LEU A 20 17.41 7.55 -3.98
C LEU A 20 18.59 7.17 -3.08
N ARG A 21 19.63 8.03 -2.98
CA ARG A 21 20.81 7.70 -2.18
C ARG A 21 20.65 7.79 -0.67
N THR A 22 19.65 8.51 -0.17
CA THR A 22 19.48 8.75 1.27
C THR A 22 18.78 7.60 2.01
N ALA A 23 18.29 6.58 1.31
CA ALA A 23 17.53 5.49 1.90
C ALA A 23 18.25 4.13 1.95
N ALA A 24 19.57 4.11 1.82
CA ALA A 24 20.36 2.92 2.16
C ALA A 24 20.60 2.90 3.69
N ALA A 25 19.54 2.85 4.50
CA ALA A 25 19.64 2.35 5.86
C ALA A 25 19.92 0.84 5.74
N THR A 26 21.16 0.47 5.91
CA THR A 26 21.64 -0.90 5.97
C THR A 26 20.83 -1.66 7.03
N VAL A 27 19.91 -2.50 6.59
CA VAL A 27 19.37 -3.54 7.47
C VAL A 27 20.49 -4.59 7.59
N THR A 28 21.37 -4.38 8.51
CA THR A 28 22.30 -5.43 8.97
C THR A 28 21.41 -6.45 9.71
N ALA A 29 21.09 -7.54 9.05
CA ALA A 29 20.60 -8.73 9.72
C ALA A 29 21.75 -9.28 10.57
N GLY A 30 21.80 -8.86 11.83
CA GLY A 30 22.63 -9.48 12.86
C GLY A 30 22.09 -10.88 13.08
N VAL A 31 22.83 -11.90 12.63
CA VAL A 31 22.63 -13.28 13.06
C VAL A 31 23.06 -13.35 14.53
N ALA A 32 22.13 -13.12 15.44
CA ALA A 32 22.32 -13.42 16.86
C ALA A 32 21.95 -14.89 17.07
N THR A 33 22.96 -15.74 17.12
CA THR A 33 22.87 -17.07 17.74
C THR A 33 22.80 -16.88 19.25
N GLY A 34 21.63 -16.94 19.80
CA GLY A 34 21.40 -16.85 21.23
C GLY A 34 19.90 -16.76 21.48
N ASN A 35 19.34 -17.90 21.87
CA ASN A 35 17.95 -18.02 22.27
C ASN A 35 17.78 -17.40 23.67
N PRO A 36 17.21 -16.19 23.86
CA PRO A 36 16.57 -15.86 25.11
C PRO A 36 15.09 -16.20 24.93
N ALA A 37 14.56 -16.96 25.85
CA ALA A 37 13.12 -17.15 26.01
C ALA A 37 12.44 -15.79 25.89
N ALA A 38 11.64 -15.62 24.83
CA ALA A 38 10.85 -14.43 24.66
C ALA A 38 9.87 -14.36 25.83
N THR A 39 10.15 -13.49 26.78
CA THR A 39 9.14 -13.00 27.71
C THR A 39 8.06 -12.38 26.83
N ALA A 40 6.88 -12.99 26.82
CA ALA A 40 5.70 -12.40 26.23
C ALA A 40 5.49 -11.04 26.91
N GLY A 41 5.92 -9.97 26.22
CA GLY A 41 5.69 -8.61 26.68
C GLY A 41 4.18 -8.42 26.81
N GLN A 42 3.75 -7.76 27.89
CA GLN A 42 2.36 -7.33 28.01
C GLN A 42 1.98 -6.54 26.76
N PRO A 43 0.72 -6.66 26.27
CA PRO A 43 0.23 -5.86 25.17
C PRO A 43 0.53 -4.38 25.47
N SER A 44 1.24 -3.71 24.57
CA SER A 44 1.44 -2.27 24.71
C SER A 44 0.08 -1.60 24.55
N ASP A 45 -0.32 -0.73 25.48
CA ASP A 45 -1.53 0.12 25.34
C ASP A 45 -1.36 1.18 24.23
N VAL A 46 -0.32 1.08 23.41
CA VAL A 46 -0.01 2.00 22.32
C VAL A 46 -0.60 1.45 21.03
N HIS A 47 -1.58 2.14 20.50
CA HIS A 47 -2.28 1.76 19.26
C HIS A 47 -1.81 2.54 18.04
N SER A 48 -1.11 3.66 18.22
CA SER A 48 -0.55 4.46 17.13
C SER A 48 0.79 5.09 17.48
N VAL A 49 1.58 5.41 16.45
CA VAL A 49 2.86 6.11 16.56
C VAL A 49 2.93 7.19 15.49
N THR A 50 3.35 8.39 15.89
CA THR A 50 3.64 9.48 14.96
C THR A 50 5.14 9.50 14.63
N LEU A 51 5.45 9.37 13.34
CA LEU A 51 6.80 9.50 12.80
C LEU A 51 6.92 10.82 12.04
N LYS A 52 8.09 11.46 12.13
CA LYS A 52 8.38 12.71 11.39
C LYS A 52 9.75 12.64 10.76
N SER A 53 9.84 12.94 9.48
CA SER A 53 11.09 13.02 8.75
C SER A 53 10.92 13.88 7.50
N GLY A 54 11.86 14.79 7.23
CA GLY A 54 11.78 15.70 6.11
C GLY A 54 10.49 16.52 6.11
N ASP A 55 9.75 16.45 5.03
CA ASP A 55 8.49 17.18 4.84
C ASP A 55 7.25 16.39 5.30
N LEU A 56 7.43 15.18 5.83
CA LEU A 56 6.32 14.28 6.19
C LEU A 56 6.11 14.17 7.70
N GLU A 57 4.83 14.14 8.07
CA GLU A 57 4.32 13.64 9.33
C GLU A 57 3.38 12.46 9.04
N VAL A 58 3.67 11.30 9.66
CA VAL A 58 2.95 10.06 9.41
C VAL A 58 2.48 9.47 10.73
N VAL A 59 1.19 9.15 10.83
CA VAL A 59 0.63 8.38 11.94
C VAL A 59 0.38 6.96 11.45
N ILE A 60 1.01 5.99 12.09
CA ILE A 60 0.82 4.57 11.80
C ILE A 60 0.17 3.92 13.00
N GLY A 61 -0.86 3.10 12.76
CA GLY A 61 -1.58 2.45 13.83
C GLY A 61 -2.04 1.03 13.51
N ASP A 62 -2.36 0.30 14.55
CA ASP A 62 -3.00 -1.01 14.47
C ASP A 62 -4.49 -0.88 14.07
N ASN A 63 -5.29 -1.90 14.25
CA ASN A 63 -6.71 -1.88 13.92
C ASN A 63 -7.64 -1.51 15.10
N SER A 64 -7.09 -0.89 16.15
CA SER A 64 -7.86 -0.39 17.30
C SER A 64 -8.52 0.95 17.01
N ALA A 65 -9.54 1.30 17.79
CA ALA A 65 -10.07 2.66 17.80
C ALA A 65 -9.24 3.53 18.74
N GLU A 66 -8.88 4.74 18.28
CA GLU A 66 -8.17 5.72 19.11
C GLU A 66 -8.58 7.14 18.71
N GLY A 67 -9.05 7.95 19.64
CA GLY A 67 -9.57 9.30 19.34
C GLY A 67 -10.68 9.29 18.31
N SER A 68 -10.47 9.93 17.16
CA SER A 68 -11.41 9.92 16.04
C SER A 68 -11.18 8.77 15.04
N HIS A 69 -10.11 7.99 15.22
CA HIS A 69 -9.82 6.85 14.36
C HIS A 69 -10.75 5.67 14.67
N ARG A 70 -11.30 5.07 13.62
CA ARG A 70 -12.30 4.01 13.74
C ARG A 70 -11.61 2.65 13.83
N ALA A 71 -12.13 1.76 14.69
CA ALA A 71 -11.68 0.38 14.75
C ALA A 71 -11.74 -0.32 13.37
N GLY A 72 -10.80 -1.21 13.15
CA GLY A 72 -10.71 -2.01 11.94
C GLY A 72 -9.86 -1.42 10.82
N TYR A 73 -9.29 -0.23 10.97
CA TYR A 73 -8.44 0.39 9.95
C TYR A 73 -6.99 0.46 10.44
N ASN A 74 -6.18 -0.50 10.00
CA ASN A 74 -4.75 -0.57 10.30
C ASN A 74 -3.91 0.17 9.24
N GLY A 75 -2.60 0.28 9.47
CA GLY A 75 -1.66 0.86 8.52
C GLY A 75 -1.44 2.36 8.74
N VAL A 76 -1.54 3.15 7.70
CA VAL A 76 -1.23 4.59 7.76
C VAL A 76 -2.51 5.37 8.03
N TRP A 77 -2.70 5.77 9.30
CA TRP A 77 -3.88 6.53 9.73
C TRP A 77 -3.88 7.97 9.20
N SER A 78 -2.69 8.55 9.05
CA SER A 78 -2.51 9.89 8.49
C SER A 78 -1.17 9.99 7.78
N LEU A 79 -1.15 10.60 6.61
CA LEU A 79 0.05 10.97 5.88
C LEU A 79 -0.09 12.43 5.46
N ARG A 80 0.72 13.30 6.08
CA ARG A 80 0.72 14.73 5.83
C ARG A 80 2.04 15.18 5.27
N HIS A 81 1.99 16.00 4.25
CA HIS A 81 3.12 16.76 3.74
C HIS A 81 2.98 18.23 4.22
N ARG A 82 4.09 18.91 4.53
CA ARG A 82 4.05 20.29 5.05
C ARG A 82 3.34 21.28 4.11
N LEU A 83 3.29 21.01 2.81
CA LEU A 83 2.59 21.83 1.81
C LEU A 83 1.09 21.48 1.67
N ALA A 84 0.60 20.43 2.32
CA ALA A 84 -0.79 20.03 2.23
C ALA A 84 -1.62 20.64 3.36
N ASP A 85 -2.84 21.06 3.06
CA ASP A 85 -3.82 21.55 4.04
C ASP A 85 -4.43 20.42 4.88
N ARG A 86 -4.28 19.17 4.46
CA ARG A 86 -4.88 17.99 5.09
C ARG A 86 -4.04 16.74 4.88
N SER A 87 -4.40 15.67 5.60
CA SER A 87 -3.85 14.33 5.35
C SER A 87 -4.27 13.82 3.97
N LEU A 88 -3.38 13.07 3.30
CA LEU A 88 -3.68 12.32 2.08
C LEU A 88 -4.83 11.34 2.29
N PHE A 89 -4.85 10.66 3.45
CA PHE A 89 -5.87 9.66 3.77
C PHE A 89 -7.03 10.28 4.55
N VAL A 90 -8.22 9.71 4.31
CA VAL A 90 -9.48 10.16 4.94
C VAL A 90 -9.38 10.05 6.46
N PRO A 91 -9.70 11.10 7.22
CA PRO A 91 -9.69 11.06 8.68
C PRO A 91 -10.59 9.94 9.25
N GLY A 92 -10.10 9.25 10.26
CA GLY A 92 -10.82 8.17 10.94
C GLY A 92 -10.78 6.81 10.23
N ILE A 93 -10.21 6.75 9.04
CA ILE A 93 -9.86 5.52 8.33
C ILE A 93 -8.38 5.57 7.91
N ALA A 94 -7.90 4.69 7.02
CA ALA A 94 -6.46 4.61 6.76
C ALA A 94 -6.13 4.47 5.27
N GLY A 95 -4.84 4.62 4.93
CA GLY A 95 -4.24 4.13 3.71
C GLY A 95 -3.26 3.00 3.99
N LEU A 96 -2.85 2.27 2.96
CA LEU A 96 -2.04 1.06 3.07
C LEU A 96 -2.60 0.10 4.14
N ASN A 97 -3.93 0.03 4.21
CA ASN A 97 -4.70 -0.76 5.17
C ASN A 97 -4.88 -2.18 4.64
N LEU A 98 -4.32 -3.19 5.31
CA LEU A 98 -4.61 -4.59 5.00
C LEU A 98 -6.07 -4.87 5.33
N GLU A 99 -6.88 -5.07 4.28
CA GLU A 99 -8.33 -5.10 4.40
C GLU A 99 -8.93 -6.47 4.19
N HIS A 100 -8.47 -7.20 3.16
CA HIS A 100 -9.03 -8.52 2.84
C HIS A 100 -7.94 -9.56 2.66
N ILE A 101 -8.32 -10.81 3.00
CA ILE A 101 -7.60 -12.02 2.63
C ILE A 101 -8.55 -12.88 1.81
N ILE A 102 -8.17 -13.24 0.59
CA ILE A 102 -9.03 -13.79 -0.44
C ILE A 102 -8.44 -15.12 -0.92
N ASN A 103 -9.23 -16.17 -0.94
CA ASN A 103 -8.83 -17.49 -1.43
C ASN A 103 -9.81 -18.10 -2.45
N GLY A 104 -10.81 -17.32 -2.89
CA GLY A 104 -11.82 -17.72 -3.87
C GLY A 104 -13.05 -18.41 -3.30
N THR A 105 -13.10 -18.69 -1.99
CA THR A 105 -14.28 -19.26 -1.34
C THR A 105 -15.30 -18.19 -0.97
N PRO A 106 -16.59 -18.55 -0.78
CA PRO A 106 -17.60 -17.63 -0.30
C PRO A 106 -17.22 -17.00 1.03
N ILE A 107 -17.63 -15.77 1.21
CA ILE A 107 -17.44 -14.99 2.43
C ILE A 107 -18.80 -14.57 2.92
N ASP A 108 -19.34 -15.31 3.89
CA ASP A 108 -20.72 -15.23 4.29
C ASP A 108 -21.01 -14.08 5.26
N SER A 109 -19.97 -13.49 5.86
CA SER A 109 -20.12 -12.39 6.81
C SER A 109 -19.12 -11.26 6.55
N ASP A 110 -19.47 -10.07 7.01
CA ASP A 110 -18.55 -8.92 6.98
C ASP A 110 -17.34 -9.13 7.90
N GLU A 111 -17.44 -9.94 8.95
CA GLU A 111 -16.29 -10.31 9.78
C GLU A 111 -15.26 -11.08 8.98
N LEU A 112 -15.67 -12.06 8.18
CA LEU A 112 -14.76 -12.83 7.32
C LEU A 112 -14.26 -12.00 6.13
N PHE A 113 -15.13 -11.19 5.54
CA PHE A 113 -14.75 -10.32 4.42
C PHE A 113 -13.66 -9.33 4.80
N PHE A 114 -13.76 -8.78 6.02
CA PHE A 114 -12.78 -7.86 6.58
C PHE A 114 -11.92 -8.52 7.68
N GLU A 115 -11.61 -9.80 7.54
CA GLU A 115 -10.92 -10.58 8.57
C GLU A 115 -9.66 -9.90 9.12
N PRO A 116 -8.74 -9.33 8.30
CA PRO A 116 -7.56 -8.63 8.81
C PRO A 116 -7.92 -7.41 9.69
N ARG A 117 -9.03 -6.75 9.39
CA ARG A 117 -9.50 -5.60 10.15
C ARG A 117 -10.13 -5.97 11.49
N ARG A 118 -10.61 -7.24 11.62
CA ARG A 118 -11.29 -7.76 12.81
C ARG A 118 -10.40 -8.62 13.70
N SER A 119 -9.33 -9.18 13.14
CA SER A 119 -8.40 -10.02 13.89
C SER A 119 -7.44 -9.17 14.74
N PRO A 120 -7.03 -9.65 15.91
CA PRO A 120 -6.08 -8.94 16.76
C PRO A 120 -4.81 -8.53 16.01
N MET A 121 -4.32 -7.34 16.28
CA MET A 121 -3.07 -6.81 15.72
C MET A 121 -2.33 -6.05 16.83
N THR A 122 -1.01 -6.08 16.78
CA THR A 122 -0.15 -5.34 17.72
C THR A 122 0.76 -4.39 16.99
N LEU A 123 1.03 -3.25 17.61
CA LEU A 123 1.97 -2.24 17.13
C LEU A 123 3.20 -2.23 18.01
N GLN A 124 4.38 -2.22 17.37
CA GLN A 124 5.68 -2.15 18.05
C GLN A 124 6.55 -1.08 17.39
N PRO A 125 6.89 0.02 18.09
CA PRO A 125 7.95 0.92 17.66
C PRO A 125 9.27 0.16 17.57
N ILE A 126 10.00 0.30 16.47
CA ILE A 126 11.32 -0.30 16.28
C ILE A 126 12.42 0.70 16.61
N ASN A 127 12.27 1.92 16.09
CA ASN A 127 13.15 3.05 16.36
C ASN A 127 12.40 4.37 16.09
N HIS A 128 13.11 5.50 16.04
CA HIS A 128 12.51 6.83 15.90
C HIS A 128 11.81 7.05 14.54
N ASN A 129 12.10 6.25 13.52
CA ASN A 129 11.53 6.39 12.17
C ASN A 129 10.90 5.10 11.63
N SER A 130 10.77 4.05 12.43
CA SER A 130 10.16 2.82 11.96
C SER A 130 9.31 2.12 13.03
N VAL A 131 8.24 1.47 12.56
CA VAL A 131 7.25 0.78 13.37
C VAL A 131 6.84 -0.53 12.69
N ARG A 132 6.50 -1.54 13.47
CA ARG A 132 6.03 -2.84 13.02
C ARG A 132 4.60 -3.07 13.50
N LEU A 133 3.75 -3.52 12.59
CA LEU A 133 2.46 -4.13 12.88
C LEU A 133 2.61 -5.64 12.76
N HIS A 134 2.14 -6.39 13.74
CA HIS A 134 2.11 -7.85 13.68
C HIS A 134 0.69 -8.33 13.93
N GLN A 135 0.21 -9.19 13.04
CA GLN A 135 -1.07 -9.86 13.15
C GLN A 135 -0.83 -11.37 13.24
N PRO A 136 -1.18 -12.01 14.37
CA PRO A 136 -1.16 -13.47 14.49
C PRO A 136 -2.03 -14.13 13.42
N ALA A 137 -1.83 -15.42 13.22
CA ALA A 137 -2.64 -16.18 12.26
C ALA A 137 -4.13 -15.92 12.47
N THR A 138 -4.79 -15.40 11.46
CA THR A 138 -6.20 -15.05 11.49
C THR A 138 -7.08 -16.29 11.62
N PHE A 139 -8.30 -16.12 12.11
CA PHE A 139 -9.15 -17.26 12.46
C PHE A 139 -9.54 -18.11 11.26
N ALA A 140 -10.08 -17.53 10.20
CA ALA A 140 -10.60 -18.25 9.05
C ALA A 140 -9.48 -18.63 8.06
N THR A 141 -8.74 -17.64 7.58
CA THR A 141 -7.71 -17.85 6.55
C THR A 141 -6.37 -18.32 7.11
N GLY A 142 -6.13 -18.16 8.41
CA GLY A 142 -4.91 -18.63 9.06
C GLY A 142 -3.64 -17.93 8.56
N VAL A 143 -3.74 -16.71 8.08
CA VAL A 143 -2.59 -15.92 7.62
C VAL A 143 -2.04 -15.12 8.80
N GLU A 144 -0.79 -15.39 9.14
CA GLU A 144 0.01 -14.53 10.01
C GLU A 144 0.72 -13.49 9.16
N SER A 145 0.77 -12.25 9.61
CA SER A 145 1.40 -11.18 8.84
C SER A 145 2.20 -10.20 9.70
N THR A 146 3.21 -9.63 9.07
CA THR A 146 4.03 -8.56 9.64
C THR A 146 4.15 -7.45 8.60
N THR A 147 3.83 -6.22 8.99
CA THR A 147 4.03 -5.03 8.16
C THR A 147 4.99 -4.10 8.90
N GLN A 148 6.10 -3.76 8.28
CA GLN A 148 7.02 -2.75 8.81
C GLN A 148 6.96 -1.51 7.96
N PHE A 149 6.75 -0.37 8.60
CA PHE A 149 6.82 0.95 7.98
C PHE A 149 8.11 1.65 8.40
N SER A 150 8.75 2.34 7.47
CA SER A 150 9.97 3.12 7.73
C SER A 150 9.90 4.44 6.99
N LEU A 151 10.02 5.54 7.75
CA LEU A 151 9.99 6.90 7.20
C LEU A 151 11.41 7.40 6.99
N SER A 152 11.68 7.98 5.81
CA SER A 152 12.99 8.56 5.47
C SER A 152 12.85 9.83 4.66
N GLU A 153 13.89 10.69 4.78
CA GLU A 153 13.97 11.92 3.99
C GLU A 153 14.15 11.65 2.49
N PRO A 154 13.71 12.59 1.66
CA PRO A 154 12.96 13.78 2.02
C PRO A 154 11.46 13.53 2.22
N ASN A 155 10.86 12.57 1.52
CA ASN A 155 9.39 12.40 1.41
C ASN A 155 9.01 10.93 1.19
N VAL A 156 9.74 10.00 1.79
CA VAL A 156 9.63 8.56 1.52
C VAL A 156 9.08 7.81 2.72
N LEU A 157 8.03 7.03 2.49
CA LEU A 157 7.54 6.03 3.42
C LEU A 157 7.63 4.64 2.75
N ASP A 158 8.49 3.79 3.28
CA ASP A 158 8.63 2.40 2.84
C ASP A 158 7.73 1.49 3.68
N MET A 159 7.09 0.52 3.03
CA MET A 159 6.35 -0.57 3.63
C MET A 159 6.97 -1.89 3.21
N HIS A 160 7.42 -2.68 4.16
CA HIS A 160 7.80 -4.08 3.94
C HIS A 160 6.75 -4.99 4.56
N PHE A 161 6.19 -5.87 3.75
CA PHE A 161 5.17 -6.83 4.17
C PHE A 161 5.67 -8.26 4.04
N GLU A 162 5.38 -9.06 5.05
CA GLU A 162 5.59 -10.50 5.03
C GLU A 162 4.34 -11.21 5.57
N CYS A 163 3.96 -12.32 4.96
CA CYS A 163 2.93 -13.19 5.48
C CYS A 163 3.35 -14.66 5.45
N VAL A 164 2.79 -15.42 6.39
CA VAL A 164 2.99 -16.87 6.50
C VAL A 164 1.62 -17.54 6.65
N PRO A 165 1.16 -18.29 5.64
CA PRO A 165 -0.04 -19.12 5.79
C PRO A 165 0.21 -20.19 6.86
N ARG A 166 -0.60 -20.23 7.90
CA ARG A 166 -0.51 -21.23 8.99
C ARG A 166 -1.51 -22.37 8.83
N LYS A 167 -2.46 -22.22 7.88
CA LYS A 167 -3.46 -23.24 7.53
C LYS A 167 -3.49 -23.45 6.02
N ALA A 168 -3.86 -24.68 5.59
CA ALA A 168 -4.02 -25.00 4.17
C ALA A 168 -5.44 -24.68 3.67
N VAL A 169 -5.81 -23.39 3.63
CA VAL A 169 -7.15 -22.91 3.28
C VAL A 169 -7.17 -22.19 1.92
N PHE A 170 -6.57 -22.77 0.92
CA PHE A 170 -6.51 -22.24 -0.44
C PHE A 170 -6.96 -23.26 -1.48
N PRO A 171 -8.28 -23.59 -1.49
CA PRO A 171 -8.81 -24.68 -2.33
C PRO A 171 -8.66 -24.43 -3.84
N HIS A 172 -8.55 -23.16 -4.24
CA HIS A 172 -8.35 -22.75 -5.63
C HIS A 172 -6.88 -22.54 -6.01
N GLY A 173 -5.92 -22.91 -5.12
CA GLY A 173 -4.49 -22.82 -5.40
C GLY A 173 -3.92 -21.40 -5.32
N TYR A 174 -4.61 -20.49 -4.68
CA TYR A 174 -4.09 -19.13 -4.45
C TYR A 174 -4.53 -18.53 -3.11
N LEU A 175 -3.81 -17.47 -2.74
CA LEU A 175 -4.14 -16.57 -1.66
C LEU A 175 -3.88 -15.14 -2.17
N SER A 176 -4.81 -14.24 -2.02
CA SER A 176 -4.62 -12.84 -2.37
C SER A 176 -4.90 -11.97 -1.16
N LEU A 177 -4.00 -11.02 -0.91
CA LEU A 177 -4.15 -10.03 0.13
C LEU A 177 -4.44 -8.69 -0.53
N PHE A 178 -5.28 -7.87 0.09
CA PHE A 178 -5.77 -6.62 -0.48
C PHE A 178 -5.52 -5.46 0.47
N TRP A 179 -4.93 -4.40 -0.05
CA TRP A 179 -4.70 -3.14 0.67
C TRP A 179 -5.57 -2.04 0.10
N ALA A 180 -6.31 -1.36 0.99
CA ALA A 180 -7.08 -0.19 0.65
C ALA A 180 -6.37 1.09 1.09
N SER A 181 -6.45 2.12 0.24
CA SER A 181 -5.94 3.46 0.51
C SER A 181 -7.01 4.49 0.18
N TYR A 182 -7.67 4.99 1.21
CA TYR A 182 -8.80 5.90 1.09
C TYR A 182 -8.34 7.35 0.98
N ILE A 183 -8.40 7.92 -0.21
CA ILE A 183 -7.83 9.25 -0.52
C ILE A 183 -8.81 10.36 -0.19
N HIS A 184 -8.36 11.34 0.57
CA HIS A 184 -9.19 12.40 1.12
C HIS A 184 -9.52 13.48 0.09
N ALA A 185 -10.66 13.34 -0.58
CA ALA A 185 -11.26 14.31 -1.49
C ALA A 185 -10.27 14.94 -2.50
N PRO A 186 -9.54 14.13 -3.30
CA PRO A 186 -8.68 14.67 -4.33
C PRO A 186 -9.53 15.28 -5.46
N THR A 187 -9.00 16.29 -6.14
CA THR A 187 -9.66 16.87 -7.33
C THR A 187 -9.67 15.88 -8.48
N ASP A 188 -8.52 15.24 -8.74
CA ASP A 188 -8.40 14.11 -9.66
C ASP A 188 -8.51 12.80 -8.87
N LYS A 189 -9.53 12.01 -9.15
CA LYS A 189 -9.78 10.74 -8.46
C LYS A 189 -9.06 9.56 -9.09
N SER A 190 -8.35 9.78 -10.18
CA SER A 190 -7.74 8.73 -10.98
C SER A 190 -6.45 8.19 -10.36
N MET A 191 -6.22 6.91 -10.55
CA MET A 191 -4.88 6.31 -10.50
C MET A 191 -4.27 6.39 -11.89
N HIS A 192 -2.99 6.75 -11.97
CA HIS A 192 -2.24 6.85 -13.22
C HIS A 192 -1.08 5.86 -13.21
N PHE A 193 -0.84 5.22 -14.35
CA PHE A 193 0.25 4.25 -14.52
C PHE A 193 0.71 4.19 -15.98
N LEU A 194 1.85 3.57 -16.23
CA LEU A 194 2.29 3.23 -17.57
C LEU A 194 1.65 1.90 -17.97
N GLY A 195 0.82 1.91 -19.02
CA GLY A 195 0.05 0.73 -19.43
C GLY A 195 -0.86 1.03 -20.60
N SER A 196 -1.66 0.03 -20.99
CA SER A 196 -2.64 0.13 -22.10
C SER A 196 -3.54 -1.12 -22.12
N PRO A 197 -4.54 -1.21 -22.99
CA PRO A 197 -5.15 -2.48 -23.34
C PRO A 197 -4.11 -3.51 -23.77
N ALA A 198 -4.40 -4.79 -23.56
CA ALA A 198 -3.44 -5.88 -23.73
C ALA A 198 -2.84 -5.97 -25.17
N ASP A 199 -3.57 -5.53 -26.16
CA ASP A 199 -3.22 -5.54 -27.58
C ASP A 199 -2.53 -4.26 -28.08
N GLN A 200 -2.25 -3.30 -27.19
CA GLN A 200 -1.68 -2.01 -27.55
C GLN A 200 -0.33 -1.79 -26.85
N SER A 201 0.48 -0.90 -27.44
CA SER A 201 1.74 -0.47 -26.84
C SER A 201 1.50 0.35 -25.56
N PRO A 202 2.41 0.29 -24.57
CA PRO A 202 2.30 1.06 -23.34
C PRO A 202 2.19 2.56 -23.58
N ALA A 203 1.28 3.19 -22.85
CA ALA A 203 1.08 4.64 -22.83
C ALA A 203 0.74 5.09 -21.40
N TRP A 204 0.81 6.38 -21.13
CA TRP A 204 0.29 6.94 -19.89
C TRP A 204 -1.22 6.76 -19.84
N THR A 205 -1.67 5.99 -18.89
CA THR A 205 -3.06 5.55 -18.76
C THR A 205 -3.59 5.93 -17.38
N GLN A 206 -4.88 6.21 -17.31
CA GLN A 206 -5.59 6.45 -16.06
C GLN A 206 -6.64 5.36 -15.82
N LEU A 207 -6.83 4.98 -14.57
CA LEU A 207 -7.95 4.21 -14.08
C LEU A 207 -8.82 5.09 -13.20
N CYS A 208 -10.02 5.40 -13.67
CA CYS A 208 -11.04 6.12 -12.93
C CYS A 208 -12.39 5.44 -13.19
N THR A 209 -12.74 4.48 -12.34
CA THR A 209 -14.01 3.77 -12.44
C THR A 209 -15.17 4.70 -12.10
N GLN A 210 -16.31 4.51 -12.75
CA GLN A 210 -17.50 5.34 -12.51
C GLN A 210 -18.34 4.80 -11.34
N PHE A 211 -18.38 3.49 -11.21
CA PHE A 211 -19.12 2.80 -10.16
C PHE A 211 -18.20 1.89 -9.36
N HIS A 212 -18.59 1.65 -8.12
CA HIS A 212 -17.96 0.62 -7.31
C HIS A 212 -18.13 -0.74 -8.00
N ASN A 213 -17.08 -1.55 -8.04
CA ASN A 213 -17.00 -2.84 -8.73
C ASN A 213 -16.99 -2.79 -10.27
N ASP A 214 -16.88 -1.63 -10.92
CA ASP A 214 -16.87 -1.53 -12.39
C ASP A 214 -15.43 -1.58 -12.94
N GLN A 215 -15.03 -2.70 -13.56
CA GLN A 215 -13.71 -2.88 -14.19
C GLN A 215 -12.55 -2.35 -13.33
N SER A 216 -12.65 -2.62 -12.03
CA SER A 216 -11.89 -1.94 -10.99
C SER A 216 -10.44 -2.40 -10.88
N THR A 217 -10.13 -3.62 -11.33
CA THR A 217 -8.81 -4.25 -11.12
C THR A 217 -8.02 -4.37 -12.42
N VAL A 218 -6.79 -3.88 -12.41
CA VAL A 218 -5.84 -3.93 -13.52
C VAL A 218 -4.72 -4.90 -13.18
N LYS A 219 -4.45 -5.86 -14.08
CA LYS A 219 -3.36 -6.84 -13.98
C LYS A 219 -2.09 -6.30 -14.66
N HIS A 220 -0.93 -6.77 -14.20
CA HIS A 220 0.30 -6.58 -14.98
C HIS A 220 0.20 -7.29 -16.33
N ARG A 221 0.89 -6.78 -17.36
CA ARG A 221 0.81 -7.34 -18.72
C ARG A 221 1.19 -8.83 -18.79
N SER A 222 2.12 -9.26 -17.95
CA SER A 222 2.52 -10.67 -17.86
C SER A 222 1.69 -11.51 -16.87
N ASP A 223 0.69 -10.91 -16.19
CA ASP A 223 -0.18 -11.68 -15.29
C ASP A 223 -1.29 -12.37 -16.08
N ASP A 224 -1.02 -13.61 -16.48
CA ASP A 224 -1.94 -14.53 -17.16
C ASP A 224 -2.79 -15.36 -16.21
N TYR A 225 -2.58 -15.22 -14.89
CA TYR A 225 -3.26 -16.05 -13.91
C TYR A 225 -4.75 -15.75 -13.81
N GLU A 226 -5.58 -16.76 -14.06
CA GLU A 226 -7.02 -16.71 -13.87
C GLU A 226 -7.39 -17.32 -12.52
N ALA A 227 -7.70 -16.45 -11.55
CA ALA A 227 -8.13 -16.87 -10.23
C ALA A 227 -9.51 -17.55 -10.34
N ARG A 228 -9.63 -18.73 -9.72
CA ARG A 228 -10.90 -19.45 -9.65
C ARG A 228 -11.69 -18.96 -8.43
N TRP A 229 -13.00 -18.93 -8.58
CA TRP A 229 -13.95 -18.48 -7.57
C TRP A 229 -15.08 -19.49 -7.45
N ASP A 230 -15.58 -19.69 -6.24
CA ASP A 230 -16.82 -20.41 -6.08
C ASP A 230 -17.99 -19.61 -6.68
N PRO A 231 -19.05 -20.27 -7.19
CA PRO A 231 -20.14 -19.61 -7.90
C PRO A 231 -20.89 -18.57 -7.07
N ASP A 232 -20.99 -18.78 -5.77
CA ASP A 232 -21.68 -17.95 -4.79
C ASP A 232 -20.76 -16.89 -4.13
N GLN A 233 -19.50 -16.81 -4.57
CA GLN A 233 -18.62 -15.73 -4.13
C GLN A 233 -19.22 -14.37 -4.46
N ARG A 234 -19.38 -13.52 -3.45
CA ARG A 234 -19.93 -12.17 -3.62
C ARG A 234 -19.10 -11.35 -4.61
N GLU A 235 -19.78 -10.49 -5.34
CA GLU A 235 -19.11 -9.57 -6.25
C GLU A 235 -18.31 -8.53 -5.46
N ALA A 236 -17.09 -8.27 -5.92
CA ALA A 236 -16.18 -7.33 -5.28
C ALA A 236 -15.17 -6.78 -6.29
N LEU A 237 -14.55 -5.64 -5.96
CA LEU A 237 -13.55 -4.93 -6.80
C LEU A 237 -12.50 -5.87 -7.37
N PHE A 238 -11.97 -6.75 -6.54
CA PHE A 238 -10.86 -7.63 -6.86
C PHE A 238 -11.19 -8.76 -7.85
N ARG A 239 -12.48 -8.92 -8.21
CA ARG A 239 -12.97 -9.85 -9.24
C ARG A 239 -13.23 -9.17 -10.57
N ASN A 240 -13.43 -7.85 -10.58
CA ASN A 240 -13.87 -7.10 -11.76
C ASN A 240 -12.68 -6.54 -12.52
N PHE A 241 -12.17 -7.33 -13.46
CA PHE A 241 -10.97 -7.00 -14.22
C PHE A 241 -11.23 -6.02 -15.36
N SER A 242 -10.41 -4.99 -15.41
CA SER A 242 -10.29 -4.09 -16.54
C SER A 242 -9.62 -4.78 -17.73
N LYS A 243 -9.89 -4.29 -18.95
CA LYS A 243 -9.12 -4.65 -20.15
C LYS A 243 -7.73 -4.02 -20.15
N LEU A 244 -7.49 -3.02 -19.31
CA LEU A 244 -6.19 -2.39 -19.15
C LEU A 244 -5.19 -3.35 -18.53
N ARG A 245 -3.91 -3.11 -18.85
CA ARG A 245 -2.76 -3.78 -18.25
C ARG A 245 -1.73 -2.72 -17.88
N PHE A 246 -1.11 -2.84 -16.71
CA PHE A 246 0.04 -2.00 -16.38
C PHE A 246 1.34 -2.70 -16.78
N ASP A 247 2.37 -1.92 -17.10
CA ASP A 247 3.64 -2.40 -17.65
C ASP A 247 4.82 -2.20 -16.70
N SER A 248 4.70 -1.27 -15.78
CA SER A 248 5.73 -0.99 -14.78
C SER A 248 5.12 -1.04 -13.39
N PRO A 249 5.83 -1.55 -12.36
CA PRO A 249 5.29 -1.80 -11.04
C PRO A 249 5.16 -0.51 -10.22
N PHE A 250 4.36 0.41 -10.69
CA PHE A 250 4.02 1.64 -9.98
C PHE A 250 2.66 2.18 -10.41
N PHE A 251 2.11 3.01 -9.56
CA PHE A 251 1.07 3.97 -9.90
C PHE A 251 1.32 5.30 -9.19
N TYR A 252 0.66 6.35 -9.65
CA TYR A 252 0.59 7.61 -8.92
C TYR A 252 -0.81 8.20 -8.98
N GLY A 253 -1.08 9.13 -8.07
CA GLY A 253 -2.27 9.97 -8.10
C GLY A 253 -1.96 11.41 -7.64
N ASN A 254 -2.77 12.36 -8.09
CA ASN A 254 -2.60 13.77 -7.77
C ASN A 254 -3.38 14.14 -6.50
N PHE A 255 -2.76 14.91 -5.60
CA PHE A 255 -3.37 15.38 -4.38
C PHE A 255 -3.09 16.88 -4.18
N GLY A 256 -3.92 17.72 -4.77
CA GLY A 256 -3.64 19.14 -4.89
C GLY A 256 -2.38 19.38 -5.75
N GLU A 257 -1.43 20.13 -5.20
CA GLU A 257 -0.12 20.38 -5.83
C GLU A 257 0.89 19.26 -5.59
N LEU A 258 0.47 18.20 -4.88
CA LEU A 258 1.31 17.05 -4.57
C LEU A 258 0.97 15.87 -5.48
N MET A 259 1.93 14.99 -5.62
CA MET A 259 1.81 13.68 -6.24
C MET A 259 2.12 12.59 -5.20
N TRP A 260 1.24 11.61 -5.06
CA TRP A 260 1.51 10.40 -4.31
C TRP A 260 1.89 9.29 -5.27
N VAL A 261 3.14 8.84 -5.16
CA VAL A 261 3.71 7.78 -5.98
C VAL A 261 3.82 6.51 -5.15
N VAL A 262 3.46 5.37 -5.73
CA VAL A 262 3.56 4.04 -5.12
C VAL A 262 4.37 3.16 -6.05
N LEU A 263 5.55 2.72 -5.60
CA LEU A 263 6.48 1.86 -6.33
C LEU A 263 6.50 0.47 -5.66
N PHE A 264 6.40 -0.59 -6.44
CA PHE A 264 6.51 -1.96 -5.95
C PHE A 264 7.89 -2.53 -6.31
N ASP A 265 8.43 -3.39 -5.46
CA ASP A 265 9.70 -4.10 -5.69
C ASP A 265 9.62 -5.15 -6.80
N SER A 266 8.41 -5.58 -7.15
CA SER A 266 8.13 -6.52 -8.23
C SER A 266 6.74 -6.26 -8.79
N SER A 267 6.50 -6.65 -10.05
CA SER A 267 5.15 -6.75 -10.61
C SER A 267 4.49 -8.09 -10.33
N GLU A 268 5.24 -9.08 -9.84
CA GLU A 268 4.72 -10.43 -9.61
C GLU A 268 3.64 -10.43 -8.53
N GLY A 269 2.46 -10.91 -8.88
CA GLY A 269 1.31 -10.96 -7.99
C GLY A 269 0.65 -9.62 -7.69
N ILE A 270 1.22 -8.49 -8.12
CA ILE A 270 0.62 -7.17 -7.89
C ILE A 270 -0.50 -6.92 -8.90
N ARG A 271 -1.62 -6.42 -8.38
CA ARG A 271 -2.77 -5.95 -9.17
C ARG A 271 -3.24 -4.61 -8.59
N LEU A 272 -3.45 -3.64 -9.45
CA LEU A 272 -3.93 -2.32 -9.05
C LEU A 272 -5.47 -2.31 -9.04
N THR A 273 -6.07 -1.64 -8.06
CA THR A 273 -7.52 -1.60 -7.93
C THR A 273 -7.99 -0.20 -7.58
N HIS A 274 -9.09 0.24 -8.18
CA HIS A 274 -9.67 1.56 -7.99
C HIS A 274 -11.14 1.47 -7.58
N SER A 275 -11.53 2.33 -6.63
CA SER A 275 -12.93 2.63 -6.34
C SER A 275 -13.16 4.13 -6.34
N PRO A 276 -14.23 4.64 -6.98
CA PRO A 276 -14.50 6.08 -7.04
C PRO A 276 -15.04 6.64 -5.71
N SER A 277 -15.42 5.76 -4.77
CA SER A 277 -16.11 6.13 -3.52
C SER A 277 -15.82 5.20 -2.35
N GLY A 278 -14.76 4.39 -2.41
CA GLY A 278 -14.41 3.44 -1.35
C GLY A 278 -14.21 4.09 0.02
N GLY A 279 -13.69 5.32 0.06
CA GLY A 279 -13.54 6.12 1.27
C GLY A 279 -14.79 6.91 1.71
N GLY A 280 -15.95 6.64 1.08
CA GLY A 280 -17.21 7.31 1.39
C GLY A 280 -17.34 8.71 0.78
N PHE A 281 -18.26 9.50 1.33
CA PHE A 281 -18.56 10.86 0.88
C PHE A 281 -18.07 11.89 1.90
N ASP A 282 -17.42 12.94 1.43
CA ASP A 282 -17.02 14.11 2.23
C ASP A 282 -18.07 15.22 2.07
N PRO A 283 -18.93 15.48 3.08
CA PRO A 283 -19.96 16.51 2.99
C PRO A 283 -19.37 17.93 2.91
N SER A 284 -18.23 18.17 3.55
CA SER A 284 -17.61 19.49 3.60
C SER A 284 -17.04 19.91 2.24
N ARG A 285 -16.54 18.94 1.47
CA ARG A 285 -15.98 19.12 0.12
C ARG A 285 -16.96 18.75 -0.99
N ARG A 286 -18.14 18.21 -0.63
CA ARG A 286 -19.21 17.79 -1.53
C ARG A 286 -18.73 16.84 -2.64
N THR A 287 -17.88 15.88 -2.27
CA THR A 287 -17.29 14.90 -3.19
C THR A 287 -17.10 13.55 -2.53
N SER A 288 -16.97 12.49 -3.32
CA SER A 288 -16.58 11.18 -2.80
C SER A 288 -15.06 11.07 -2.64
N ASN A 289 -14.65 10.24 -1.70
CA ASN A 289 -13.28 9.85 -1.47
C ASN A 289 -12.99 8.56 -2.26
N PRO A 290 -12.14 8.59 -3.28
CA PRO A 290 -11.76 7.38 -3.99
C PRO A 290 -10.88 6.50 -3.10
N ALA A 291 -10.77 5.23 -3.47
CA ALA A 291 -9.75 4.35 -2.94
C ALA A 291 -8.78 3.97 -4.06
N TRP A 292 -7.47 4.10 -3.79
CA TRP A 292 -6.37 3.69 -4.65
C TRP A 292 -5.67 2.51 -4.01
N ASP A 293 -6.05 1.34 -4.49
CA ASP A 293 -5.84 0.07 -3.82
C ASP A 293 -4.90 -0.82 -4.62
N PHE A 294 -4.39 -1.87 -3.99
CA PHE A 294 -3.66 -2.92 -4.67
C PHE A 294 -3.86 -4.27 -4.00
N GLN A 295 -3.53 -5.32 -4.74
CA GLN A 295 -3.54 -6.69 -4.26
C GLN A 295 -2.15 -7.31 -4.40
N PHE A 296 -1.85 -8.28 -3.53
CA PHE A 296 -0.73 -9.19 -3.66
C PHE A 296 -1.26 -10.63 -3.74
N LEU A 297 -1.19 -11.21 -4.94
CA LEU A 297 -1.65 -12.57 -5.21
C LEU A 297 -0.49 -13.55 -5.12
N ILE A 298 -0.63 -14.57 -4.29
CA ILE A 298 0.32 -15.64 -4.07
C ILE A 298 -0.22 -16.90 -4.74
N ARG A 299 0.47 -17.40 -5.76
CA ARG A 299 0.13 -18.65 -6.45
C ARG A 299 0.71 -19.84 -5.67
N ASN A 300 -0.09 -20.91 -5.54
CA ASN A 300 0.31 -22.15 -4.87
C ASN A 300 0.97 -21.90 -3.49
N PRO A 301 0.29 -21.17 -2.59
CA PRO A 301 0.84 -20.92 -1.27
C PRO A 301 1.09 -22.23 -0.54
N LYS A 302 2.12 -22.26 0.30
CA LYS A 302 2.46 -23.43 1.13
C LYS A 302 2.42 -23.03 2.59
N VAL A 303 1.86 -23.91 3.41
CA VAL A 303 1.83 -23.73 4.86
C VAL A 303 3.26 -23.54 5.40
N ASN A 304 3.44 -22.59 6.29
CA ASN A 304 4.70 -22.20 6.91
C ASN A 304 5.79 -21.71 5.94
N MET A 305 5.42 -21.32 4.71
CA MET A 305 6.34 -20.68 3.78
C MET A 305 6.03 -19.19 3.67
N ALA A 306 6.98 -18.37 4.08
CA ALA A 306 6.87 -16.92 4.00
C ALA A 306 6.75 -16.42 2.54
N ARG A 307 6.00 -15.34 2.36
CA ARG A 307 5.90 -14.55 1.16
C ARG A 307 5.94 -13.08 1.52
N SER A 308 6.70 -12.31 0.78
CA SER A 308 6.89 -10.89 1.06
C SER A 308 6.91 -10.05 -0.21
N PHE A 309 6.66 -8.77 -0.05
CA PHE A 309 6.91 -7.73 -1.04
C PHE A 309 7.21 -6.42 -0.32
N ALA A 310 7.76 -5.47 -1.06
CA ALA A 310 8.03 -4.14 -0.54
C ALA A 310 7.39 -3.06 -1.42
N VAL A 311 6.91 -2.01 -0.76
CA VAL A 311 6.35 -0.83 -1.40
C VAL A 311 7.11 0.38 -0.91
N ARG A 312 7.50 1.25 -1.84
CA ARG A 312 7.95 2.61 -1.53
C ARG A 312 6.87 3.59 -1.90
N THR A 313 6.47 4.44 -0.98
CA THR A 313 5.57 5.55 -1.29
C THR A 313 6.28 6.88 -1.14
N ILE A 314 5.97 7.82 -2.02
CA ILE A 314 6.55 9.15 -2.05
C ILE A 314 5.42 10.16 -2.15
N LEU A 315 5.31 11.06 -1.18
CA LEU A 315 4.38 12.19 -1.25
C LEU A 315 5.19 13.48 -1.39
N CYS A 316 5.20 14.05 -2.57
CA CYS A 316 6.06 15.20 -2.90
C CYS A 316 5.35 16.21 -3.82
N PRO A 317 5.85 17.43 -3.99
CA PRO A 317 5.42 18.30 -5.08
C PRO A 317 5.43 17.56 -6.41
N ALA A 318 4.46 17.86 -7.28
CA ALA A 318 4.31 17.17 -8.57
C ALA A 318 5.62 17.19 -9.37
N ILE A 319 6.07 16.03 -9.78
CA ILE A 319 7.28 15.83 -10.59
C ILE A 319 6.90 15.39 -12.02
N ASP A 320 7.85 15.45 -12.93
CA ASP A 320 7.64 14.88 -14.27
C ASP A 320 7.41 13.36 -14.16
N ARG A 321 6.22 12.93 -14.57
CA ARG A 321 5.85 11.50 -14.56
C ARG A 321 6.79 10.62 -15.37
N ASN A 322 7.49 11.19 -16.37
CA ASN A 322 8.44 10.44 -17.19
C ASN A 322 9.69 9.98 -16.41
N LEU A 323 9.88 10.45 -15.18
CA LEU A 323 10.90 9.95 -14.25
C LEU A 323 10.47 8.67 -13.51
N LEU A 324 9.16 8.40 -13.40
CA LEU A 324 8.63 7.32 -12.59
C LEU A 324 9.07 5.91 -13.03
N PRO A 325 9.17 5.59 -14.34
CA PRO A 325 9.68 4.29 -14.77
C PRO A 325 11.12 4.03 -14.30
N ASP A 326 12.00 5.04 -14.39
CA ASP A 326 13.39 4.93 -13.91
C ASP A 326 13.42 4.76 -12.39
N MET A 327 12.61 5.53 -11.65
CA MET A 327 12.52 5.41 -10.18
C MET A 327 12.03 4.01 -9.76
N ALA A 328 11.06 3.45 -10.47
CA ALA A 328 10.59 2.10 -10.20
C ALA A 328 11.67 1.05 -10.48
N ALA A 329 12.41 1.18 -11.57
CA ALA A 329 13.51 0.28 -11.90
C ALA A 329 14.64 0.33 -10.87
N GLU A 330 15.01 1.54 -10.41
CA GLU A 330 16.00 1.71 -9.35
C GLU A 330 15.53 1.11 -8.01
N TRP A 331 14.27 1.31 -7.64
CA TRP A 331 13.70 0.69 -6.44
C TRP A 331 13.77 -0.83 -6.50
N GLN A 332 13.37 -1.43 -7.63
CA GLN A 332 13.48 -2.87 -7.84
C GLN A 332 14.93 -3.38 -7.73
N GLN A 333 15.90 -2.62 -8.21
CA GLN A 333 17.30 -3.00 -8.11
C GLN A 333 17.81 -2.94 -6.67
N LEU A 334 17.43 -1.91 -5.92
CA LEU A 334 17.80 -1.75 -4.51
C LEU A 334 17.27 -2.89 -3.65
N THR A 335 16.00 -3.25 -3.84
CA THR A 335 15.36 -4.33 -3.06
C THR A 335 15.96 -5.69 -3.37
N ARG A 336 16.21 -6.03 -4.64
CA ARG A 336 16.88 -7.29 -5.02
C ARG A 336 18.23 -7.46 -4.33
N ASN A 337 19.04 -6.40 -4.28
CA ASN A 337 20.37 -6.43 -3.66
C ASN A 337 20.28 -6.60 -2.12
N SER A 338 19.19 -6.18 -1.49
CA SER A 338 18.97 -6.31 -0.03
C SER A 338 18.57 -7.71 0.38
N PHE A 339 17.91 -8.47 -0.48
CA PHE A 339 17.47 -9.86 -0.21
C PHE A 339 18.53 -10.91 -0.57
N GLN A 340 19.65 -10.54 -1.22
CA GLN A 340 20.75 -11.44 -1.57
C GLN A 340 21.90 -11.46 -0.52
N LYS A 341 21.81 -10.65 0.51
CA LYS A 341 22.75 -10.61 1.64
C LYS A 341 22.14 -11.25 2.88
#